data_6e64a78fb423ee61ffff3a67bb66a038
#
_entry.id   6e64a78fb423ee61ffff3a67bb66a038
#
_cell.length_a   1.000
_cell.length_b   1.000
_cell.length_c   1.000
_cell.angle_alpha   90.00
_cell.angle_beta   90.00
_cell.angle_gamma   90.00
#
_symmetry.space_group_name_H-M   'P 1'
#
loop_
_entity.id
_entity.type
_entity.pdbx_description
1 polymer ?
#
loop_
_entity_poly.entity_id
_entity_poly.type
_entity_poly.pdbx_seq_one_letter_code
_entity_poly.pdbx_strand_id
1 'polypeptide(L)'
;TEPEVQRTSLASVILQMTALGLGDVAKFPFVDAPDPRQVADGVRLLEELGALSGRRLTNVGRTLARLPVDPRLGRMLIEAGKRGCTREVLVIVAALSIQDPRERPVDKEAQADQQHARFKAKDSDFATLHNLWRYLKDQQKALSHSAFRRLCRAEYLHYLRVREWQDLHQQLRQACKSQRIDPDVGTAAHGQEPDWDTVHQALLAGLLCHVGV
;
A
#
# COMPACT_ATOMS: atom_id res chain seq x y z
N THR A 1 4.04 9.14 22.39
CA THR A 1 3.95 8.10 21.33
C THR A 1 4.38 8.73 20.03
N GLU A 2 5.58 8.38 19.57
CA GLU A 2 6.05 8.81 18.25
C GLU A 2 5.14 8.29 17.15
N PRO A 3 4.99 9.07 16.06
CA PRO A 3 4.09 8.70 14.97
C PRO A 3 4.48 7.35 14.37
N GLU A 4 3.48 6.54 14.09
CA GLU A 4 3.61 5.22 13.47
C GLU A 4 4.45 5.23 12.16
N VAL A 5 4.45 6.36 11.47
CA VAL A 5 5.26 6.61 10.27
C VAL A 5 6.76 6.43 10.53
N GLN A 6 7.27 6.77 11.72
CA GLN A 6 8.70 6.61 12.03
C GLN A 6 9.08 5.16 12.30
N ARG A 7 8.23 4.38 12.94
CA ARG A 7 8.46 2.94 13.17
C ARG A 7 8.53 2.18 11.85
N THR A 8 7.63 2.48 10.95
CA THR A 8 7.52 1.84 9.65
C THR A 8 8.73 2.15 8.76
N SER A 9 9.20 3.40 8.77
CA SER A 9 10.39 3.79 8.01
C SER A 9 11.66 3.10 8.50
N LEU A 10 11.81 2.91 9.82
CA LEU A 10 12.97 2.23 10.40
C LEU A 10 12.94 0.72 10.11
N ALA A 11 11.76 0.07 10.15
CA ALA A 11 11.64 -1.32 9.74
C ALA A 11 12.08 -1.53 8.28
N SER A 12 11.69 -0.61 7.38
CA SER A 12 12.16 -0.63 5.98
C SER A 12 13.69 -0.54 5.89
N VAL A 13 14.32 0.36 6.66
CA VAL A 13 15.78 0.52 6.68
C VAL A 13 16.45 -0.75 7.20
N ILE A 14 15.95 -1.32 8.30
CA ILE A 14 16.48 -2.57 8.88
C ILE A 14 16.39 -3.71 7.87
N LEU A 15 15.26 -3.84 7.19
CA LEU A 15 15.04 -4.84 6.16
C LEU A 15 16.04 -4.71 5.01
N GLN A 16 16.22 -3.49 4.49
CA GLN A 16 17.16 -3.22 3.39
C GLN A 16 18.62 -3.48 3.82
N MET A 17 19.02 -3.04 5.00
CA MET A 17 20.36 -3.29 5.52
C MET A 17 20.64 -4.78 5.70
N THR A 18 19.66 -5.53 6.21
CA THR A 18 19.78 -7.00 6.36
C THR A 18 19.89 -7.67 4.99
N ALA A 19 19.08 -7.25 4.02
CA ALA A 19 19.11 -7.79 2.65
C ALA A 19 20.43 -7.51 1.93
N LEU A 20 21.07 -6.38 2.22
CA LEU A 20 22.37 -5.99 1.65
C LEU A 20 23.57 -6.55 2.43
N GLY A 21 23.34 -7.22 3.56
CA GLY A 21 24.41 -7.77 4.38
C GLY A 21 25.26 -6.71 5.09
N LEU A 22 24.71 -5.51 5.36
CA LEU A 22 25.42 -4.38 6.00
C LEU A 22 25.64 -4.53 7.51
N GLY A 23 25.27 -5.66 8.07
CA GLY A 23 25.46 -5.96 9.49
C GLY A 23 24.34 -5.48 10.40
N ASP A 24 24.67 -5.30 11.67
CA ASP A 24 23.72 -4.90 12.72
C ASP A 24 23.44 -3.39 12.66
N VAL A 25 22.16 -3.05 12.49
CA VAL A 25 21.70 -1.64 12.45
C VAL A 25 22.15 -0.86 13.70
N ALA A 26 22.10 -1.50 14.87
CA ALA A 26 22.50 -0.87 16.13
C ALA A 26 24.01 -0.51 16.18
N LYS A 27 24.83 -1.13 15.35
CA LYS A 27 26.28 -0.92 15.27
C LYS A 27 26.72 -0.12 14.04
N PHE A 28 25.78 0.20 13.17
CA PHE A 28 26.09 0.94 11.95
C PHE A 28 26.40 2.41 12.30
N PRO A 29 27.45 3.04 11.71
CA PRO A 29 27.85 4.39 12.02
C PRO A 29 26.93 5.42 11.33
N PHE A 30 25.70 5.55 11.84
CA PHE A 30 24.79 6.61 11.41
C PHE A 30 25.28 7.97 11.89
N VAL A 31 25.00 9.02 11.12
CA VAL A 31 25.22 10.43 11.54
C VAL A 31 24.33 10.75 12.74
N ASP A 32 23.06 10.31 12.69
CA ASP A 32 22.11 10.30 13.80
C ASP A 32 21.70 8.85 14.07
N ALA A 33 22.19 8.28 15.17
CA ALA A 33 21.88 6.91 15.54
C ALA A 33 20.41 6.80 15.99
N PRO A 34 19.63 5.84 15.45
CA PRO A 34 18.27 5.61 15.89
C PRO A 34 18.23 5.14 17.35
N ASP A 35 17.16 5.48 18.08
CA ASP A 35 16.94 4.98 19.43
C ASP A 35 16.93 3.43 19.42
N PRO A 36 17.69 2.77 20.33
CA PRO A 36 17.71 1.31 20.44
C PRO A 36 16.31 0.68 20.61
N ARG A 37 15.37 1.38 21.25
CA ARG A 37 13.98 0.92 21.40
C ARG A 37 13.27 0.89 20.04
N GLN A 38 13.44 1.90 19.23
CA GLN A 38 12.88 1.98 17.88
C GLN A 38 13.46 0.88 16.97
N VAL A 39 14.76 0.58 17.11
CA VAL A 39 15.39 -0.54 16.40
C VAL A 39 14.77 -1.87 16.82
N ALA A 40 14.58 -2.08 18.13
CA ALA A 40 13.95 -3.30 18.65
C ALA A 40 12.50 -3.45 18.15
N ASP A 41 11.73 -2.36 18.13
CA ASP A 41 10.35 -2.34 17.62
C ASP A 41 10.30 -2.64 16.11
N GLY A 42 11.23 -2.10 15.34
CA GLY A 42 11.36 -2.38 13.91
C GLY A 42 11.72 -3.84 13.62
N VAL A 43 12.64 -4.42 14.39
CA VAL A 43 12.99 -5.85 14.30
C VAL A 43 11.79 -6.72 14.64
N ARG A 44 11.08 -6.40 15.73
CA ARG A 44 9.86 -7.13 16.14
C ARG A 44 8.80 -7.11 15.05
N LEU A 45 8.54 -5.95 14.45
CA LEU A 45 7.61 -5.82 13.33
C LEU A 45 8.01 -6.74 12.17
N LEU A 46 9.28 -6.77 11.79
CA LEU A 46 9.77 -7.64 10.71
C LEU A 46 9.66 -9.14 11.05
N GLU A 47 9.84 -9.51 12.31
CA GLU A 47 9.61 -10.87 12.78
C GLU A 47 8.13 -11.25 12.72
N GLU A 48 7.24 -10.37 13.18
CA GLU A 48 5.79 -10.55 13.10
C GLU A 48 5.29 -10.69 11.66
N LEU A 49 5.86 -9.94 10.72
CA LEU A 49 5.58 -10.07 9.29
C LEU A 49 6.18 -11.33 8.65
N GLY A 50 7.00 -12.08 9.40
CA GLY A 50 7.71 -13.24 8.88
C GLY A 50 8.89 -12.89 7.96
N ALA A 51 9.35 -11.64 7.98
CA ALA A 51 10.48 -11.17 7.18
C ALA A 51 11.83 -11.58 7.79
N LEU A 52 11.90 -11.66 9.11
CA LEU A 52 13.06 -12.10 9.86
C LEU A 52 12.74 -13.33 10.71
N SER A 53 13.73 -14.18 10.91
CA SER A 53 13.75 -15.25 11.92
C SER A 53 15.04 -15.05 12.72
N GLY A 54 14.92 -14.46 13.89
CA GLY A 54 16.06 -13.89 14.62
C GLY A 54 16.76 -12.81 13.78
N ARG A 55 18.06 -13.03 13.48
CA ARG A 55 18.84 -12.08 12.65
C ARG A 55 18.90 -12.46 11.17
N ARG A 56 18.18 -13.50 10.75
CA ARG A 56 18.24 -14.03 9.38
C ARG A 56 17.04 -13.58 8.57
N LEU A 57 17.31 -13.15 7.35
CA LEU A 57 16.30 -12.85 6.36
C LEU A 57 15.62 -14.12 5.87
N THR A 58 14.30 -14.16 5.94
CA THR A 58 13.49 -15.27 5.40
C THR A 58 13.24 -15.10 3.89
N ASN A 59 12.59 -16.07 3.26
CA ASN A 59 12.10 -15.91 1.87
C ASN A 59 11.11 -14.77 1.74
N VAL A 60 10.19 -14.63 2.71
CA VAL A 60 9.26 -13.50 2.78
C VAL A 60 10.04 -12.18 2.87
N GLY A 61 11.04 -12.11 3.75
CA GLY A 61 11.87 -10.92 3.90
C GLY A 61 12.64 -10.56 2.63
N ARG A 62 13.16 -11.52 1.89
CA ARG A 62 13.81 -11.28 0.60
C ARG A 62 12.85 -10.70 -0.44
N THR A 63 11.64 -11.19 -0.49
CA THR A 63 10.60 -10.65 -1.37
C THR A 63 10.22 -9.24 -0.94
N LEU A 64 9.96 -9.01 0.35
CA LEU A 64 9.62 -7.70 0.90
C LEU A 64 10.68 -6.63 0.61
N ALA A 65 11.97 -6.99 0.72
CA ALA A 65 13.07 -6.07 0.43
C ALA A 65 13.13 -5.60 -1.04
N ARG A 66 12.47 -6.31 -1.95
CA ARG A 66 12.41 -6.01 -3.39
C ARG A 66 11.11 -5.34 -3.82
N LEU A 67 10.15 -5.18 -2.92
CA LEU A 67 8.92 -4.46 -3.18
C LEU A 67 9.07 -2.98 -2.75
N PRO A 68 8.81 -2.01 -3.63
CA PRO A 68 9.01 -0.57 -3.34
C PRO A 68 7.88 0.02 -2.51
N VAL A 69 7.52 -0.63 -1.42
CA VAL A 69 6.51 -0.20 -0.45
C VAL A 69 6.92 -0.58 0.97
N ASP A 70 6.25 -0.01 1.93
CA ASP A 70 6.32 -0.39 3.33
C ASP A 70 6.22 -1.91 3.52
N PRO A 71 6.99 -2.54 4.43
CA PRO A 71 6.94 -3.98 4.67
C PRO A 71 5.56 -4.54 4.98
N ARG A 72 4.71 -3.81 5.70
CA ARG A 72 3.33 -4.23 5.97
C ARG A 72 2.51 -4.31 4.70
N LEU A 73 2.63 -3.31 3.85
CA LEU A 73 1.94 -3.28 2.56
C LEU A 73 2.49 -4.34 1.59
N GLY A 74 3.80 -4.54 1.59
CA GLY A 74 4.42 -5.63 0.85
C GLY A 74 3.93 -7.01 1.30
N ARG A 75 3.73 -7.21 2.61
CA ARG A 75 3.18 -8.45 3.15
C ARG A 75 1.76 -8.73 2.67
N MET A 76 0.93 -7.67 2.52
CA MET A 76 -0.40 -7.79 1.91
C MET A 76 -0.34 -8.31 0.48
N LEU A 77 0.62 -7.84 -0.33
CA LEU A 77 0.81 -8.30 -1.71
C LEU A 77 1.24 -9.76 -1.78
N ILE A 78 2.13 -10.20 -0.90
CA ILE A 78 2.53 -11.60 -0.81
C ILE A 78 1.33 -12.50 -0.50
N GLU A 79 0.51 -12.10 0.48
CA GLU A 79 -0.70 -12.83 0.84
C GLU A 79 -1.75 -12.82 -0.27
N ALA A 80 -1.90 -11.69 -0.95
CA ALA A 80 -2.79 -11.55 -2.09
C ALA A 80 -2.42 -12.52 -3.22
N GLY A 81 -1.12 -12.71 -3.47
CA GLY A 81 -0.65 -13.71 -4.44
C GLY A 81 -1.07 -15.12 -4.09
N LYS A 82 -1.04 -15.48 -2.80
CA LYS A 82 -1.49 -16.80 -2.33
C LYS A 82 -3.01 -16.99 -2.41
N ARG A 83 -3.77 -15.92 -2.24
CA ARG A 83 -5.26 -15.94 -2.20
C ARG A 83 -5.91 -15.63 -3.55
N GLY A 84 -5.13 -15.30 -4.57
CA GLY A 84 -5.66 -14.99 -5.90
C GLY A 84 -6.38 -13.65 -6.02
N CYS A 85 -5.99 -12.64 -5.22
CA CYS A 85 -6.58 -11.29 -5.22
C CYS A 85 -5.55 -10.17 -5.42
N THR A 86 -4.45 -10.46 -6.11
CA THR A 86 -3.35 -9.50 -6.31
C THR A 86 -3.81 -8.24 -7.03
N ARG A 87 -4.68 -8.38 -8.03
CA ARG A 87 -5.17 -7.26 -8.83
C ARG A 87 -5.87 -6.22 -7.97
N GLU A 88 -6.75 -6.64 -7.08
CA GLU A 88 -7.49 -5.77 -6.16
C GLU A 88 -6.56 -5.17 -5.11
N VAL A 89 -5.70 -5.98 -4.49
CA VAL A 89 -4.80 -5.53 -3.43
C VAL A 89 -3.73 -4.57 -3.95
N LEU A 90 -3.26 -4.71 -5.19
CA LEU A 90 -2.33 -3.75 -5.81
C LEU A 90 -2.90 -2.33 -5.85
N VAL A 91 -4.16 -2.19 -6.22
CA VAL A 91 -4.86 -0.89 -6.23
C VAL A 91 -4.88 -0.27 -4.83
N ILE A 92 -5.24 -1.08 -3.84
CA ILE A 92 -5.38 -0.64 -2.44
C ILE A 92 -4.01 -0.28 -1.85
N VAL A 93 -3.02 -1.13 -2.00
CA VAL A 93 -1.66 -0.91 -1.50
C VAL A 93 -1.04 0.35 -2.11
N ALA A 94 -1.21 0.57 -3.41
CA ALA A 94 -0.75 1.80 -4.05
C ALA A 94 -1.45 3.04 -3.47
N ALA A 95 -2.77 2.97 -3.22
CA ALA A 95 -3.51 4.06 -2.60
C ALA A 95 -3.06 4.37 -1.17
N LEU A 96 -2.78 3.32 -0.37
CA LEU A 96 -2.31 3.46 1.01
C LEU A 96 -0.88 3.99 1.11
N SER A 97 -0.11 3.93 0.03
CA SER A 97 1.29 4.37 -0.02
C SER A 97 1.46 5.83 -0.39
N ILE A 98 0.40 6.50 -0.81
CA ILE A 98 0.39 7.91 -1.22
C ILE A 98 -0.53 8.73 -0.32
N GLN A 99 -0.44 10.05 -0.43
CA GLN A 99 -1.42 10.91 0.18
C GLN A 99 -2.78 10.73 -0.52
N ASP A 100 -3.87 10.68 0.26
CA ASP A 100 -5.22 10.48 -0.29
C ASP A 100 -5.49 11.45 -1.45
N PRO A 101 -5.88 10.95 -2.62
CA PRO A 101 -6.19 11.81 -3.76
C PRO A 101 -7.49 12.62 -3.58
N ARG A 102 -8.34 12.25 -2.64
CA ARG A 102 -9.58 12.99 -2.35
C ARG A 102 -9.24 14.23 -1.53
N GLU A 103 -9.62 15.39 -2.02
CA GLU A 103 -9.45 16.66 -1.33
C GLU A 103 -10.75 17.04 -0.62
N ARG A 104 -10.62 17.62 0.56
CA ARG A 104 -11.76 18.12 1.35
C ARG A 104 -11.47 19.53 1.86
N PRO A 105 -11.55 20.58 0.97
CA PRO A 105 -11.28 21.95 1.37
C PRO A 105 -12.27 22.41 2.45
N VAL A 106 -11.77 23.14 3.44
CA VAL A 106 -12.56 23.60 4.61
C VAL A 106 -13.81 24.39 4.21
N ASP A 107 -13.69 25.20 3.16
CA ASP A 107 -14.78 26.03 2.64
C ASP A 107 -15.77 25.28 1.73
N LYS A 108 -15.49 24.02 1.38
CA LYS A 108 -16.25 23.21 0.42
C LYS A 108 -16.44 21.75 0.84
N GLU A 109 -16.36 21.48 2.14
CA GLU A 109 -16.44 20.13 2.67
C GLU A 109 -17.70 19.38 2.22
N ALA A 110 -18.88 20.00 2.33
CA ALA A 110 -20.13 19.36 1.95
C ALA A 110 -20.21 19.00 0.46
N GLN A 111 -19.64 19.86 -0.40
CA GLN A 111 -19.60 19.60 -1.85
C GLN A 111 -18.62 18.47 -2.18
N ALA A 112 -17.44 18.46 -1.54
CA ALA A 112 -16.47 17.39 -1.69
C ALA A 112 -17.03 16.05 -1.22
N ASP A 113 -17.66 16.04 -0.04
CA ASP A 113 -18.31 14.83 0.53
C ASP A 113 -19.41 14.30 -0.41
N GLN A 114 -20.20 15.18 -0.99
CA GLN A 114 -21.23 14.80 -1.96
C GLN A 114 -20.62 14.15 -3.21
N GLN A 115 -19.53 14.72 -3.74
CA GLN A 115 -18.84 14.15 -4.90
C GLN A 115 -18.24 12.77 -4.58
N HIS A 116 -17.64 12.60 -3.39
CA HIS A 116 -16.97 11.37 -3.01
C HIS A 116 -17.94 10.28 -2.52
N ALA A 117 -19.15 10.64 -2.05
CA ALA A 117 -20.16 9.70 -1.55
C ALA A 117 -20.54 8.62 -2.58
N ARG A 118 -20.51 8.92 -3.88
CA ARG A 118 -20.84 7.98 -4.95
C ARG A 118 -19.86 6.80 -5.08
N PHE A 119 -18.66 6.90 -4.51
CA PHE A 119 -17.69 5.82 -4.48
C PHE A 119 -17.78 4.98 -3.21
N LYS A 120 -18.51 5.46 -2.22
CA LYS A 120 -18.56 4.85 -0.88
C LYS A 120 -19.16 3.45 -0.94
N ALA A 121 -18.38 2.48 -0.54
CA ALA A 121 -18.87 1.14 -0.22
C ALA A 121 -19.34 1.10 1.24
N LYS A 122 -20.43 0.36 1.50
CA LYS A 122 -21.11 0.38 2.81
C LYS A 122 -20.21 -0.11 3.95
N ASP A 123 -19.43 -1.15 3.70
CA ASP A 123 -18.73 -1.89 4.74
C ASP A 123 -17.21 -1.94 4.57
N SER A 124 -16.64 -1.15 3.65
CA SER A 124 -15.20 -1.18 3.38
C SER A 124 -14.66 0.09 2.74
N ASP A 125 -13.76 0.76 3.44
CA ASP A 125 -12.99 1.88 2.87
C ASP A 125 -12.06 1.42 1.75
N PHE A 126 -11.60 0.17 1.78
CA PHE A 126 -10.78 -0.41 0.72
C PHE A 126 -11.57 -0.62 -0.56
N ALA A 127 -12.82 -1.08 -0.45
CA ALA A 127 -13.73 -1.17 -1.58
C ALA A 127 -14.05 0.23 -2.14
N THR A 128 -14.15 1.25 -1.30
CA THR A 128 -14.31 2.65 -1.72
C THR A 128 -13.12 3.11 -2.58
N LEU A 129 -11.89 2.85 -2.18
CA LEU A 129 -10.70 3.16 -2.97
C LEU A 129 -10.68 2.42 -4.32
N HIS A 130 -11.08 1.16 -4.34
CA HIS A 130 -11.18 0.38 -5.56
C HIS A 130 -12.24 0.93 -6.52
N ASN A 131 -13.40 1.36 -6.01
CA ASN A 131 -14.45 2.00 -6.80
C ASN A 131 -13.95 3.31 -7.44
N LEU A 132 -13.24 4.15 -6.65
CA LEU A 132 -12.63 5.38 -7.15
C LEU A 132 -11.61 5.07 -8.27
N TRP A 133 -10.77 4.06 -8.09
CA TRP A 133 -9.81 3.64 -9.11
C TRP A 133 -10.48 3.26 -10.42
N ARG A 134 -11.52 2.42 -10.36
CA ARG A 134 -12.29 2.01 -11.56
C ARG A 134 -12.86 3.22 -12.28
N TYR A 135 -13.52 4.10 -11.55
CA TYR A 135 -14.06 5.33 -12.08
C TYR A 135 -13.00 6.17 -12.79
N LEU A 136 -11.87 6.43 -12.13
CA LEU A 136 -10.77 7.21 -12.72
C LEU A 136 -10.22 6.59 -14.00
N LYS A 137 -10.08 5.27 -14.03
CA LYS A 137 -9.62 4.54 -15.23
C LYS A 137 -10.62 4.65 -16.38
N ASP A 138 -11.91 4.58 -16.09
CA ASP A 138 -12.95 4.70 -17.11
C ASP A 138 -13.02 6.15 -17.66
N GLN A 139 -12.93 7.16 -16.79
CA GLN A 139 -12.88 8.55 -17.22
C GLN A 139 -11.64 8.86 -18.07
N GLN A 140 -10.49 8.30 -17.74
CA GLN A 140 -9.28 8.47 -18.55
C GLN A 140 -9.37 7.86 -19.95
N LYS A 141 -10.13 6.78 -20.12
CA LYS A 141 -10.39 6.19 -21.44
C LYS A 141 -11.35 7.03 -22.27
N ALA A 142 -12.30 7.69 -21.61
CA ALA A 142 -13.36 8.45 -22.25
C ALA A 142 -12.97 9.90 -22.58
N LEU A 143 -12.04 10.48 -21.84
CA LEU A 143 -11.72 11.91 -21.88
C LEU A 143 -10.31 12.19 -22.42
N SER A 144 -10.13 13.35 -23.02
CA SER A 144 -8.81 13.89 -23.30
C SER A 144 -8.06 14.21 -22.00
N HIS A 145 -6.75 14.28 -22.06
CA HIS A 145 -5.90 14.58 -20.89
C HIS A 145 -6.29 15.89 -20.18
N SER A 146 -6.58 16.95 -20.95
CA SER A 146 -7.01 18.23 -20.39
C SER A 146 -8.42 18.17 -19.77
N ALA A 147 -9.32 17.42 -20.38
CA ALA A 147 -10.67 17.21 -19.85
C ALA A 147 -10.63 16.40 -18.55
N PHE A 148 -9.79 15.37 -18.49
CA PHE A 148 -9.60 14.58 -17.27
C PHE A 148 -9.03 15.43 -16.11
N ARG A 149 -8.06 16.32 -16.37
CA ARG A 149 -7.57 17.25 -15.33
C ARG A 149 -8.66 18.18 -14.80
N ARG A 150 -9.54 18.69 -15.69
CA ARG A 150 -10.68 19.53 -15.28
C ARG A 150 -11.68 18.74 -14.46
N LEU A 151 -11.97 17.50 -14.85
CA LEU A 151 -12.84 16.59 -14.09
C LEU A 151 -12.30 16.36 -12.67
N CYS A 152 -11.03 16.02 -12.52
CA CYS A 152 -10.42 15.86 -11.19
C CYS A 152 -10.64 17.10 -10.32
N ARG A 153 -10.36 18.29 -10.85
CA ARG A 153 -10.55 19.55 -10.12
C ARG A 153 -12.03 19.77 -9.72
N ALA A 154 -12.95 19.52 -10.63
CA ALA A 154 -14.38 19.70 -10.40
C ALA A 154 -14.93 18.73 -9.34
N GLU A 155 -14.32 17.58 -9.19
CA GLU A 155 -14.75 16.52 -8.28
C GLU A 155 -13.90 16.41 -7.01
N TYR A 156 -13.10 17.44 -6.70
CA TYR A 156 -12.23 17.50 -5.52
C TYR A 156 -11.26 16.31 -5.44
N LEU A 157 -10.65 15.98 -6.59
CA LEU A 157 -9.60 14.96 -6.71
C LEU A 157 -8.29 15.63 -7.08
N HIS A 158 -7.24 15.38 -6.32
CA HIS A 158 -5.92 15.94 -6.58
C HIS A 158 -5.25 15.22 -7.75
N TYR A 159 -5.20 15.86 -8.89
CA TYR A 159 -4.72 15.25 -10.15
C TYR A 159 -3.30 14.64 -10.02
N LEU A 160 -2.37 15.33 -9.37
CA LEU A 160 -0.99 14.81 -9.23
C LEU A 160 -0.94 13.57 -8.34
N ARG A 161 -1.76 13.50 -7.27
CA ARG A 161 -1.86 12.31 -6.43
C ARG A 161 -2.54 11.14 -7.16
N VAL A 162 -3.50 11.42 -8.02
CA VAL A 162 -4.08 10.39 -8.92
C VAL A 162 -2.99 9.83 -9.84
N ARG A 163 -2.14 10.69 -10.40
CA ARG A 163 -1.00 10.25 -11.23
C ARG A 163 0.00 9.44 -10.42
N GLU A 164 0.36 9.91 -9.24
CA GLU A 164 1.26 9.19 -8.31
C GLU A 164 0.72 7.80 -7.97
N TRP A 165 -0.58 7.70 -7.70
CA TRP A 165 -1.25 6.42 -7.46
C TRP A 165 -1.08 5.46 -8.64
N GLN A 166 -1.31 5.94 -9.85
CA GLN A 166 -1.20 5.14 -11.06
C GLN A 166 0.23 4.73 -11.38
N ASP A 167 1.18 5.64 -11.18
CA ASP A 167 2.60 5.38 -11.40
C ASP A 167 3.12 4.33 -10.40
N LEU A 168 2.78 4.48 -9.13
CA LEU A 168 3.14 3.50 -8.10
C LEU A 168 2.48 2.14 -8.34
N HIS A 169 1.20 2.11 -8.72
CA HIS A 169 0.53 0.87 -9.11
C HIS A 169 1.29 0.15 -10.23
N GLN A 170 1.73 0.88 -11.25
CA GLN A 170 2.49 0.30 -12.35
C GLN A 170 3.86 -0.24 -11.88
N GLN A 171 4.57 0.50 -11.04
CA GLN A 171 5.84 0.05 -10.44
C GLN A 171 5.65 -1.23 -9.61
N LEU A 172 4.61 -1.27 -8.78
CA LEU A 172 4.28 -2.44 -7.97
C LEU A 172 3.91 -3.67 -8.82
N ARG A 173 3.20 -3.47 -9.93
CA ARG A 173 2.92 -4.55 -10.89
C ARG A 173 4.21 -5.18 -11.41
N GLN A 174 5.18 -4.37 -11.82
CA GLN A 174 6.46 -4.85 -12.32
C GLN A 174 7.25 -5.57 -11.22
N ALA A 175 7.29 -4.99 -10.02
CA ALA A 175 7.95 -5.61 -8.87
C ALA A 175 7.33 -6.97 -8.50
N CYS A 176 6.00 -7.09 -8.49
CA CYS A 176 5.30 -8.35 -8.26
C CYS A 176 5.68 -9.40 -9.32
N LYS A 177 5.68 -9.05 -10.60
CA LYS A 177 6.11 -9.97 -11.67
C LYS A 177 7.53 -10.47 -11.44
N SER A 178 8.46 -9.60 -11.08
CA SER A 178 9.85 -9.95 -10.77
C SER A 178 9.97 -10.91 -9.58
N GLN A 179 9.02 -10.87 -8.65
CA GLN A 179 8.95 -11.74 -7.48
C GLN A 179 8.02 -12.96 -7.67
N ARG A 180 7.60 -13.23 -8.91
CA ARG A 180 6.69 -14.35 -9.28
C ARG A 180 5.31 -14.25 -8.61
N ILE A 181 4.86 -13.05 -8.32
CA ILE A 181 3.50 -12.75 -7.90
C ILE A 181 2.73 -12.25 -9.14
N ASP A 182 1.75 -13.00 -9.59
CA ASP A 182 0.97 -12.62 -10.78
C ASP A 182 0.07 -11.42 -10.46
N PRO A 183 0.30 -10.24 -11.08
CA PRO A 183 -0.45 -9.03 -10.79
C PRO A 183 -1.84 -8.99 -11.44
N ASP A 184 -2.14 -9.92 -12.34
CA ASP A 184 -3.38 -9.93 -13.12
C ASP A 184 -4.45 -10.85 -12.52
N VAL A 185 -4.09 -11.68 -11.56
CA VAL A 185 -5.03 -12.56 -10.85
C VAL A 185 -5.91 -11.74 -9.91
N GLY A 186 -7.20 -11.88 -10.04
CA GLY A 186 -8.22 -11.26 -9.19
C GLY A 186 -9.36 -12.22 -8.86
N THR A 187 -10.18 -11.86 -7.89
CA THR A 187 -11.27 -12.68 -7.35
C THR A 187 -12.50 -12.74 -8.27
N ALA A 188 -12.61 -11.80 -9.20
CA ALA A 188 -13.74 -11.70 -10.13
C ALA A 188 -13.27 -11.34 -11.54
N ALA A 189 -14.10 -11.56 -12.54
CA ALA A 189 -13.84 -11.08 -13.88
C ALA A 189 -13.78 -9.55 -13.94
N HIS A 190 -13.14 -9.01 -14.98
CA HIS A 190 -13.09 -7.56 -15.17
C HIS A 190 -14.51 -6.98 -15.26
N GLY A 191 -14.78 -5.95 -14.43
CA GLY A 191 -16.08 -5.28 -14.37
C GLY A 191 -17.07 -5.87 -13.38
N GLN A 192 -16.80 -7.04 -12.84
CA GLN A 192 -17.60 -7.64 -11.77
C GLN A 192 -17.14 -7.17 -10.39
N GLU A 193 -18.00 -7.35 -9.38
CA GLU A 193 -17.68 -7.04 -8.00
C GLU A 193 -16.68 -8.06 -7.44
N PRO A 194 -15.59 -7.60 -6.83
CA PRO A 194 -14.62 -8.49 -6.17
C PRO A 194 -15.21 -9.25 -4.98
N ASP A 195 -14.59 -10.38 -4.65
CA ASP A 195 -14.80 -11.06 -3.36
C ASP A 195 -14.04 -10.31 -2.26
N TRP A 196 -14.74 -9.40 -1.61
CA TRP A 196 -14.17 -8.52 -0.58
C TRP A 196 -13.72 -9.28 0.66
N ASP A 197 -14.32 -10.41 0.98
CA ASP A 197 -13.87 -11.24 2.12
C ASP A 197 -12.45 -11.77 1.87
N THR A 198 -12.19 -12.30 0.68
CA THR A 198 -10.85 -12.75 0.28
C THR A 198 -9.85 -11.58 0.27
N VAL A 199 -10.24 -10.43 -0.28
CA VAL A 199 -9.38 -9.23 -0.31
C VAL A 199 -9.06 -8.75 1.10
N HIS A 200 -10.04 -8.65 1.99
CA HIS A 200 -9.84 -8.24 3.38
C HIS A 200 -8.92 -9.21 4.14
N GLN A 201 -9.05 -10.51 3.91
CA GLN A 201 -8.14 -11.50 4.50
C GLN A 201 -6.68 -11.29 4.07
N ALA A 202 -6.44 -10.93 2.82
CA ALA A 202 -5.09 -10.61 2.35
C ALA A 202 -4.54 -9.33 3.01
N LEU A 203 -5.38 -8.28 3.16
CA LEU A 203 -5.02 -7.03 3.82
C LEU A 203 -4.71 -7.23 5.31
N LEU A 204 -5.43 -8.11 5.99
CA LEU A 204 -5.19 -8.43 7.40
C LEU A 204 -3.77 -8.94 7.64
N ALA A 205 -3.15 -9.64 6.70
CA ALA A 205 -1.77 -10.14 6.84
C ALA A 205 -0.72 -9.05 7.11
N GLY A 206 -0.97 -7.81 6.67
CA GLY A 206 -0.14 -6.66 6.96
C GLY A 206 -0.60 -5.82 8.16
N LEU A 207 -1.85 -6.02 8.62
CA LEU A 207 -2.46 -5.25 9.71
C LEU A 207 -2.41 -5.96 11.07
N LEU A 208 -2.26 -7.29 11.09
CA LEU A 208 -2.31 -8.10 12.32
C LEU A 208 -1.22 -7.78 13.35
N CYS A 209 -0.20 -7.02 12.99
CA CYS A 209 0.80 -6.50 13.93
C CYS A 209 0.21 -5.51 14.97
N HIS A 210 -1.06 -5.15 14.86
CA HIS A 210 -1.77 -4.26 15.78
C HIS A 210 -2.87 -4.93 16.60
N VAL A 211 -3.15 -6.20 16.35
CA VAL A 211 -4.05 -6.98 17.21
C VAL A 211 -3.19 -7.62 18.28
N GLY A 212 -2.61 -6.77 19.12
CA GLY A 212 -2.01 -7.20 20.37
C GLY A 212 -3.13 -7.59 21.34
N VAL A 213 -3.03 -8.78 21.86
CA VAL A 213 -3.77 -9.28 23.02
C VAL A 213 -3.60 -8.35 24.20
#